data_0d62b66d54b4003cf181f64f9798bdaa
#
_entry.id   0d62b66d54b4003cf181f64f9798bdaa
#
_cell.length_a   1.000
_cell.length_b   1.000
_cell.length_c   1.000
_cell.angle_alpha   90.00
_cell.angle_beta   90.00
_cell.angle_gamma   90.00
#
_symmetry.space_group_name_H-M   'P 1'
#
loop_
_entity.id
_entity.type
_entity.pdbx_description
1 polymer ?
#
loop_
_entity_poly.entity_id
_entity_poly.type
_entity_poly.pdbx_seq_one_letter_code
_entity_poly.pdbx_strand_id
1 'polypeptide(L)'
;MSVILRILSETLIPVYFVLGLGFYAGAQGRVDNRNTASINVLLMHFALPCSLFLGVARTSVALLHTQAPLLIVLTIAMGLSYTLQFYLNRSVFHIPLKEAAVGSLTSSFANNVAVGVPLLVGIYGPAGLTAVAVGILVGALLLSPITLVILECQDSEQASRPLGKRLVSACFSSFKRPVVLAPLAGLLWLLIGIKIPAPVDKSLDLIGKSTVGLALFLTGLLLSAEPFRLSANVLAGILVKNFVQPAIALALVFIFVLRGDLGREAFLLATLPAGFFGTVFGARYDVRSVEMNSILVLSTAISIVTIPVAYLVSIHLP
;
A
#
# COMPACT_ATOMS: atom_id res chain seq x y z
N MET A 1 -6.66 32.02 2.79
CA MET A 1 -5.94 30.74 2.82
C MET A 1 -6.13 30.12 1.44
N SER A 2 -5.06 29.77 0.72
CA SER A 2 -5.20 29.23 -0.64
C SER A 2 -6.02 27.94 -0.60
N VAL A 3 -6.82 27.66 -1.64
CA VAL A 3 -7.62 26.43 -1.78
C VAL A 3 -6.76 25.18 -1.53
N ILE A 4 -5.49 25.24 -1.95
CA ILE A 4 -4.49 24.19 -1.75
C ILE A 4 -4.23 23.94 -0.27
N LEU A 5 -4.00 24.97 0.52
CA LEU A 5 -3.75 24.85 1.96
C LEU A 5 -4.96 24.27 2.69
N ARG A 6 -6.16 24.63 2.25
CA ARG A 6 -7.40 24.07 2.80
C ARG A 6 -7.53 22.57 2.49
N ILE A 7 -7.33 22.13 1.25
CA ILE A 7 -7.40 20.72 0.86
C ILE A 7 -6.34 19.91 1.63
N LEU A 8 -5.10 20.38 1.66
CA LEU A 8 -4.02 19.70 2.39
C LEU A 8 -4.34 19.59 3.87
N SER A 9 -4.82 20.66 4.51
CA SER A 9 -5.18 20.63 5.93
C SER A 9 -6.38 19.72 6.22
N GLU A 10 -7.44 19.80 5.42
CA GLU A 10 -8.64 18.96 5.61
C GLU A 10 -8.39 17.47 5.31
N THR A 11 -7.39 17.15 4.48
CA THR A 11 -7.07 15.76 4.14
C THR A 11 -5.94 15.20 5.02
N LEU A 12 -4.84 15.92 5.19
CA LEU A 12 -3.64 15.38 5.84
C LEU A 12 -3.66 15.51 7.36
N ILE A 13 -4.22 16.60 7.92
CA ILE A 13 -4.30 16.73 9.38
C ILE A 13 -5.06 15.58 10.02
N PRO A 14 -6.27 15.18 9.55
CA PRO A 14 -6.97 14.02 10.11
C PRO A 14 -6.15 12.72 10.00
N VAL A 15 -5.44 12.51 8.89
CA VAL A 15 -4.60 11.32 8.68
C VAL A 15 -3.51 11.24 9.76
N TYR A 16 -2.71 12.29 9.91
CA TYR A 16 -1.61 12.29 10.89
C TYR A 16 -2.10 12.36 12.33
N PHE A 17 -3.25 13.00 12.58
CA PHE A 17 -3.87 13.03 13.90
C PHE A 17 -4.29 11.63 14.37
N VAL A 18 -5.01 10.86 13.55
CA VAL A 18 -5.43 9.49 13.90
C VAL A 18 -4.24 8.56 14.03
N LEU A 19 -3.23 8.70 13.14
CA LEU A 19 -1.97 7.97 13.24
C LEU A 19 -1.25 8.30 14.56
N GLY A 20 -1.17 9.59 14.91
CA GLY A 20 -0.60 10.06 16.18
C GLY A 20 -1.34 9.53 17.41
N LEU A 21 -2.67 9.42 17.35
CA LEU A 21 -3.47 8.80 18.42
C LEU A 21 -3.11 7.32 18.60
N GLY A 22 -2.98 6.57 17.51
CA GLY A 22 -2.54 5.17 17.56
C GLY A 22 -1.15 5.02 18.17
N PHE A 23 -0.21 5.87 17.74
CA PHE A 23 1.15 5.91 18.31
C PHE A 23 1.11 6.22 19.82
N TYR A 24 0.37 7.24 20.23
CA TYR A 24 0.21 7.61 21.63
C TYR A 24 -0.41 6.48 22.47
N ALA A 25 -1.47 5.85 21.97
CA ALA A 25 -2.13 4.74 22.64
C ALA A 25 -1.19 3.56 22.89
N GLY A 26 -0.34 3.22 21.91
CA GLY A 26 0.67 2.17 22.04
C GLY A 26 1.84 2.57 22.96
N ALA A 27 2.37 3.77 22.79
CA ALA A 27 3.48 4.28 23.60
C ALA A 27 3.10 4.39 25.10
N GLN A 28 1.83 4.69 25.43
CA GLN A 28 1.30 4.72 26.79
C GLN A 28 0.84 3.34 27.30
N GLY A 29 0.94 2.28 26.50
CA GLY A 29 0.47 0.95 26.87
C GLY A 29 -1.06 0.83 27.04
N ARG A 30 -1.85 1.81 26.56
CA ARG A 30 -3.30 1.77 26.63
C ARG A 30 -3.91 0.73 25.68
N VAL A 31 -3.23 0.48 24.57
CA VAL A 31 -3.54 -0.59 23.63
C VAL A 31 -2.28 -1.39 23.44
N ASP A 32 -2.38 -2.71 23.46
CA ASP A 32 -1.24 -3.59 23.24
C ASP A 32 -0.73 -3.44 21.80
N ASN A 33 0.43 -2.79 21.65
CA ASN A 33 1.05 -2.52 20.38
C ASN A 33 1.85 -3.71 19.82
N ARG A 34 2.08 -4.75 20.63
CA ARG A 34 2.75 -5.99 20.24
C ARG A 34 1.78 -7.07 19.79
N ASN A 35 0.52 -7.02 20.26
CA ASN A 35 -0.53 -7.96 19.91
C ASN A 35 -1.67 -7.26 19.13
N THR A 36 -1.36 -6.80 17.94
CA THR A 36 -2.31 -6.08 17.06
C THR A 36 -3.13 -7.00 16.17
N ALA A 37 -3.02 -8.32 16.35
CA ALA A 37 -3.62 -9.32 15.46
C ALA A 37 -5.13 -9.13 15.27
N SER A 38 -5.89 -8.90 16.35
CA SER A 38 -7.35 -8.72 16.28
C SER A 38 -7.76 -7.48 15.48
N ILE A 39 -7.06 -6.35 15.66
CA ILE A 39 -7.32 -5.12 14.90
C ILE A 39 -6.97 -5.34 13.42
N ASN A 40 -5.86 -6.02 13.16
CA ASN A 40 -5.43 -6.34 11.80
C ASN A 40 -6.41 -7.28 11.09
N VAL A 41 -6.93 -8.30 11.79
CA VAL A 41 -7.98 -9.19 11.25
C VAL A 41 -9.24 -8.40 10.93
N LEU A 42 -9.73 -7.56 11.84
CA LEU A 42 -10.91 -6.73 11.60
C LEU A 42 -10.72 -5.84 10.37
N LEU A 43 -9.56 -5.21 10.25
CA LEU A 43 -9.24 -4.36 9.11
C LEU A 43 -9.14 -5.16 7.80
N MET A 44 -8.29 -6.19 7.76
CA MET A 44 -7.91 -6.89 6.53
C MET A 44 -8.94 -7.90 6.02
N HIS A 45 -9.74 -8.47 6.92
CA HIS A 45 -10.71 -9.49 6.54
C HIS A 45 -12.15 -8.97 6.44
N PHE A 46 -12.46 -7.81 7.03
CA PHE A 46 -13.81 -7.28 7.05
C PHE A 46 -13.89 -5.83 6.51
N ALA A 47 -13.29 -4.86 7.18
CA ALA A 47 -13.50 -3.46 6.85
C ALA A 47 -12.96 -3.10 5.45
N LEU A 48 -11.70 -3.41 5.19
CA LEU A 48 -11.05 -3.10 3.90
C LEU A 48 -11.68 -3.85 2.72
N PRO A 49 -11.96 -5.17 2.78
CA PRO A 49 -12.66 -5.85 1.71
C PRO A 49 -14.02 -5.21 1.37
N CYS A 50 -14.83 -4.85 2.37
CA CYS A 50 -16.10 -4.17 2.13
C CYS A 50 -15.92 -2.82 1.43
N SER A 51 -14.95 -2.03 1.89
CA SER A 51 -14.63 -0.73 1.28
C SER A 51 -14.18 -0.87 -0.18
N LEU A 52 -13.25 -1.79 -0.46
CA LEU A 52 -12.72 -2.02 -1.81
C LEU A 52 -13.78 -2.61 -2.76
N PHE A 53 -14.59 -3.56 -2.28
CA PHE A 53 -15.70 -4.09 -3.06
C PHE A 53 -16.65 -2.97 -3.51
N LEU A 54 -17.13 -2.16 -2.56
CA LEU A 54 -18.04 -1.06 -2.87
C LEU A 54 -17.38 0.01 -3.76
N GLY A 55 -16.11 0.32 -3.52
CA GLY A 55 -15.35 1.29 -4.33
C GLY A 55 -15.33 0.91 -5.80
N VAL A 56 -15.13 -0.38 -6.11
CA VAL A 56 -15.11 -0.88 -7.49
C VAL A 56 -16.53 -1.12 -8.01
N ALA A 57 -17.40 -1.75 -7.23
CA ALA A 57 -18.76 -2.10 -7.67
C ALA A 57 -19.66 -0.88 -7.95
N ARG A 58 -19.37 0.26 -7.31
CA ARG A 58 -20.10 1.53 -7.52
C ARG A 58 -19.48 2.41 -8.62
N THR A 59 -18.34 2.01 -9.19
CA THR A 59 -17.69 2.76 -10.29
C THR A 59 -18.37 2.49 -11.64
N SER A 60 -17.89 3.12 -12.71
CA SER A 60 -18.37 2.83 -14.06
C SER A 60 -17.36 1.99 -14.85
N VAL A 61 -17.85 1.17 -15.79
CA VAL A 61 -16.99 0.40 -16.69
C VAL A 61 -16.06 1.33 -17.51
N ALA A 62 -16.56 2.50 -17.91
CA ALA A 62 -15.76 3.49 -18.62
C ALA A 62 -14.56 3.96 -17.78
N LEU A 63 -14.78 4.24 -16.47
CA LEU A 63 -13.70 4.64 -15.57
C LEU A 63 -12.67 3.53 -15.37
N LEU A 64 -13.09 2.26 -15.30
CA LEU A 64 -12.14 1.13 -15.20
C LEU A 64 -11.24 1.00 -16.43
N HIS A 65 -11.78 1.16 -17.63
CA HIS A 65 -10.98 1.13 -18.85
C HIS A 65 -9.91 2.23 -18.86
N THR A 66 -10.23 3.40 -18.29
CA THR A 66 -9.28 4.51 -18.20
C THR A 66 -8.15 4.24 -17.19
N GLN A 67 -8.30 3.28 -16.26
CA GLN A 67 -7.29 2.95 -15.26
C GLN A 67 -6.16 2.03 -15.76
N ALA A 68 -6.24 1.50 -16.97
CA ALA A 68 -5.19 0.63 -17.51
C ALA A 68 -3.78 1.28 -17.55
N PRO A 69 -3.62 2.56 -17.95
CA PRO A 69 -2.32 3.23 -17.87
C PRO A 69 -1.80 3.40 -16.44
N LEU A 70 -2.68 3.64 -15.47
CA LEU A 70 -2.32 3.68 -14.05
C LEU A 70 -1.73 2.35 -13.58
N LEU A 71 -2.38 1.23 -13.97
CA LEU A 71 -1.89 -0.11 -13.67
C LEU A 71 -0.45 -0.30 -14.22
N ILE A 72 -0.21 0.11 -15.46
CA ILE A 72 1.11 -0.02 -16.11
C ILE A 72 2.16 0.83 -15.38
N VAL A 73 1.87 2.10 -15.11
CA VAL A 73 2.80 3.00 -14.42
C VAL A 73 3.16 2.46 -13.03
N LEU A 74 2.17 2.05 -12.24
CA LEU A 74 2.41 1.51 -10.91
C LEU A 74 3.16 0.18 -10.95
N THR A 75 2.86 -0.69 -11.93
CA THR A 75 3.56 -1.95 -12.14
C THR A 75 5.05 -1.72 -12.39
N ILE A 76 5.37 -0.80 -13.29
CA ILE A 76 6.77 -0.48 -13.63
C ILE A 76 7.46 0.22 -12.44
N ALA A 77 6.84 1.25 -11.86
CA ALA A 77 7.43 2.03 -10.78
C ALA A 77 7.70 1.17 -9.54
N MET A 78 6.71 0.37 -9.12
CA MET A 78 6.84 -0.53 -7.97
C MET A 78 7.81 -1.69 -8.26
N GLY A 79 7.74 -2.27 -9.46
CA GLY A 79 8.63 -3.37 -9.88
C GLY A 79 10.11 -2.94 -9.94
N LEU A 80 10.40 -1.78 -10.55
CA LEU A 80 11.76 -1.24 -10.61
C LEU A 80 12.27 -0.87 -9.21
N SER A 81 11.43 -0.28 -8.36
CA SER A 81 11.79 0.06 -6.98
C SER A 81 12.09 -1.19 -6.15
N TYR A 82 11.28 -2.25 -6.31
CA TYR A 82 11.52 -3.54 -5.67
C TYR A 82 12.87 -4.13 -6.11
N THR A 83 13.11 -4.18 -7.41
CA THR A 83 14.34 -4.74 -7.98
C THR A 83 15.57 -3.95 -7.54
N LEU A 84 15.50 -2.62 -7.56
CA LEU A 84 16.58 -1.75 -7.10
C LEU A 84 16.88 -1.99 -5.62
N GLN A 85 15.85 -1.97 -4.76
CA GLN A 85 16.05 -2.19 -3.33
C GLN A 85 16.58 -3.60 -3.04
N PHE A 86 16.08 -4.61 -3.76
CA PHE A 86 16.56 -5.98 -3.63
C PHE A 86 18.05 -6.10 -4.02
N TYR A 87 18.44 -5.46 -5.12
CA TYR A 87 19.84 -5.38 -5.54
C TYR A 87 20.71 -4.70 -4.48
N LEU A 88 20.30 -3.54 -3.96
CA LEU A 88 21.02 -2.83 -2.90
C LEU A 88 21.15 -3.70 -1.65
N ASN A 89 20.07 -4.31 -1.19
CA ASN A 89 20.07 -5.19 -0.04
C ASN A 89 21.04 -6.36 -0.19
N ARG A 90 21.08 -7.00 -1.38
CA ARG A 90 21.88 -8.20 -1.62
C ARG A 90 23.34 -7.89 -1.96
N SER A 91 23.58 -6.94 -2.88
CA SER A 91 24.89 -6.70 -3.47
C SER A 91 25.70 -5.63 -2.73
N VAL A 92 25.03 -4.65 -2.12
CA VAL A 92 25.72 -3.54 -1.43
C VAL A 92 25.74 -3.77 0.10
N PHE A 93 24.60 -4.11 0.67
CA PHE A 93 24.46 -4.24 2.13
C PHE A 93 24.62 -5.69 2.63
N HIS A 94 24.72 -6.67 1.74
CA HIS A 94 24.91 -8.09 2.07
C HIS A 94 23.86 -8.67 3.03
N ILE A 95 22.64 -8.14 2.97
CA ILE A 95 21.50 -8.57 3.79
C ILE A 95 21.09 -10.01 3.43
N PRO A 96 20.73 -10.88 4.39
CA PRO A 96 20.24 -12.21 4.12
C PRO A 96 19.03 -12.21 3.15
N LEU A 97 18.88 -13.27 2.36
CA LEU A 97 17.94 -13.32 1.24
C LEU A 97 16.48 -13.07 1.67
N LYS A 98 16.02 -13.69 2.76
CA LYS A 98 14.66 -13.50 3.29
C LYS A 98 14.43 -12.05 3.73
N GLU A 99 15.36 -11.49 4.49
CA GLU A 99 15.28 -10.11 4.96
C GLU A 99 15.34 -9.12 3.78
N ALA A 100 16.21 -9.39 2.79
CA ALA A 100 16.31 -8.57 1.59
C ALA A 100 14.98 -8.53 0.82
N ALA A 101 14.31 -9.67 0.66
CA ALA A 101 13.02 -9.75 -0.03
C ALA A 101 11.91 -8.98 0.72
N VAL A 102 11.82 -9.17 2.05
CA VAL A 102 10.82 -8.49 2.88
C VAL A 102 11.08 -6.98 2.96
N GLY A 103 12.36 -6.57 3.11
CA GLY A 103 12.75 -5.16 3.08
C GLY A 103 12.45 -4.49 1.75
N SER A 104 12.66 -5.20 0.63
CA SER A 104 12.32 -4.69 -0.71
C SER A 104 10.82 -4.55 -0.91
N LEU A 105 10.01 -5.48 -0.37
CA LEU A 105 8.56 -5.36 -0.37
C LEU A 105 8.12 -4.12 0.44
N THR A 106 8.71 -3.88 1.61
CA THR A 106 8.42 -2.70 2.44
C THR A 106 8.73 -1.39 1.70
N SER A 107 9.89 -1.33 1.03
CA SER A 107 10.36 -0.12 0.32
C SER A 107 9.70 0.11 -1.05
N SER A 108 8.89 -0.82 -1.55
CA SER A 108 8.26 -0.68 -2.87
C SER A 108 6.74 -0.72 -2.82
N PHE A 109 6.15 -1.43 -1.86
CA PHE A 109 4.72 -1.49 -1.70
C PHE A 109 4.23 -0.33 -0.82
N ALA A 110 3.48 0.57 -1.43
CA ALA A 110 2.96 1.76 -0.77
C ALA A 110 1.90 1.46 0.30
N ASN A 111 1.78 2.33 1.30
CA ASN A 111 0.70 2.29 2.30
C ASN A 111 -0.61 2.79 1.70
N ASN A 112 -1.12 2.03 0.74
CA ASN A 112 -2.34 2.36 0.00
C ASN A 112 -3.56 2.46 0.92
N VAL A 113 -3.63 1.64 1.97
CA VAL A 113 -4.79 1.55 2.86
C VAL A 113 -4.83 2.71 3.85
N ALA A 114 -3.78 2.85 4.66
CA ALA A 114 -3.81 3.81 5.75
C ALA A 114 -3.63 5.27 5.27
N VAL A 115 -2.84 5.49 4.21
CA VAL A 115 -2.55 6.83 3.70
C VAL A 115 -3.20 7.06 2.33
N GLY A 116 -3.17 6.06 1.44
CA GLY A 116 -3.70 6.18 0.10
C GLY A 116 -5.22 6.40 0.06
N VAL A 117 -6.00 5.58 0.80
CA VAL A 117 -7.47 5.74 0.84
C VAL A 117 -7.88 7.14 1.28
N PRO A 118 -7.47 7.65 2.47
CA PRO A 118 -7.88 8.98 2.89
C PRO A 118 -7.39 10.08 1.96
N LEU A 119 -6.17 9.98 1.43
CA LEU A 119 -5.60 10.98 0.53
C LEU A 119 -6.37 11.04 -0.80
N LEU A 120 -6.51 9.90 -1.49
CA LEU A 120 -7.14 9.86 -2.81
C LEU A 120 -8.65 10.12 -2.72
N VAL A 121 -9.32 9.63 -1.68
CA VAL A 121 -10.75 9.93 -1.45
C VAL A 121 -10.95 11.40 -1.06
N GLY A 122 -10.04 11.98 -0.28
CA GLY A 122 -10.09 13.41 0.06
C GLY A 122 -9.93 14.33 -1.15
N ILE A 123 -9.14 13.93 -2.16
CA ILE A 123 -8.88 14.72 -3.37
C ILE A 123 -9.91 14.44 -4.47
N TYR A 124 -10.21 13.15 -4.74
CA TYR A 124 -11.02 12.70 -5.89
C TYR A 124 -12.39 12.13 -5.51
N GLY A 125 -12.75 12.18 -4.22
CA GLY A 125 -13.98 11.55 -3.74
C GLY A 125 -13.97 10.03 -3.90
N PRO A 126 -15.15 9.38 -4.10
CA PRO A 126 -15.25 7.92 -4.23
C PRO A 126 -14.42 7.32 -5.38
N ALA A 127 -14.14 8.09 -6.44
CA ALA A 127 -13.31 7.63 -7.55
C ALA A 127 -11.88 7.28 -7.13
N GLY A 128 -11.33 7.97 -6.11
CA GLY A 128 -10.02 7.68 -5.54
C GLY A 128 -9.88 6.27 -4.99
N LEU A 129 -10.97 5.60 -4.58
CA LEU A 129 -10.94 4.20 -4.14
C LEU A 129 -10.56 3.25 -5.28
N THR A 130 -10.98 3.56 -6.51
CA THR A 130 -10.63 2.75 -7.69
C THR A 130 -9.12 2.80 -7.94
N ALA A 131 -8.53 4.00 -7.91
CA ALA A 131 -7.09 4.17 -8.08
C ALA A 131 -6.30 3.45 -6.96
N VAL A 132 -6.73 3.56 -5.71
CA VAL A 132 -6.14 2.82 -4.58
C VAL A 132 -6.25 1.31 -4.77
N ALA A 133 -7.40 0.81 -5.24
CA ALA A 133 -7.58 -0.62 -5.52
C ALA A 133 -6.58 -1.12 -6.58
N VAL A 134 -6.33 -0.34 -7.64
CA VAL A 134 -5.28 -0.66 -8.63
C VAL A 134 -3.91 -0.76 -7.95
N GLY A 135 -3.53 0.20 -7.10
CA GLY A 135 -2.26 0.15 -6.36
C GLY A 135 -2.13 -1.09 -5.46
N ILE A 136 -3.21 -1.48 -4.79
CA ILE A 136 -3.25 -2.71 -3.97
C ILE A 136 -3.11 -3.95 -4.85
N LEU A 137 -3.82 -4.02 -5.97
CA LEU A 137 -3.77 -5.15 -6.90
C LEU A 137 -2.36 -5.35 -7.47
N VAL A 138 -1.69 -4.28 -7.90
CA VAL A 138 -0.29 -4.36 -8.37
C VAL A 138 0.62 -4.94 -7.29
N GLY A 139 0.56 -4.43 -6.08
CA GLY A 139 1.38 -4.94 -4.98
C GLY A 139 1.06 -6.39 -4.62
N ALA A 140 -0.23 -6.76 -4.60
CA ALA A 140 -0.70 -8.08 -4.25
C ALA A 140 -0.43 -9.14 -5.33
N LEU A 141 -0.51 -8.78 -6.61
CA LEU A 141 -0.38 -9.72 -7.72
C LEU A 141 1.03 -9.77 -8.33
N LEU A 142 1.85 -8.75 -8.11
CA LEU A 142 3.23 -8.69 -8.59
C LEU A 142 4.23 -8.89 -7.45
N LEU A 143 4.28 -7.95 -6.50
CA LEU A 143 5.35 -7.92 -5.50
C LEU A 143 5.20 -9.01 -4.44
N SER A 144 3.96 -9.26 -3.99
CA SER A 144 3.70 -10.27 -2.97
C SER A 144 4.06 -11.70 -3.43
N PRO A 145 3.68 -12.16 -4.63
CA PRO A 145 4.09 -13.49 -5.12
C PRO A 145 5.60 -13.62 -5.31
N ILE A 146 6.27 -12.60 -5.84
CA ILE A 146 7.74 -12.60 -5.98
C ILE A 146 8.38 -12.77 -4.61
N THR A 147 7.96 -11.98 -3.63
CA THR A 147 8.48 -12.04 -2.25
C THR A 147 8.21 -13.41 -1.62
N LEU A 148 6.99 -13.96 -1.78
CA LEU A 148 6.62 -15.28 -1.25
C LEU A 148 7.49 -16.39 -1.84
N VAL A 149 7.71 -16.39 -3.15
CA VAL A 149 8.58 -17.37 -3.80
C VAL A 149 9.98 -17.32 -3.22
N ILE A 150 10.55 -16.12 -3.03
CA ILE A 150 11.88 -15.98 -2.43
C ILE A 150 11.91 -16.53 -1.00
N LEU A 151 10.88 -16.25 -0.19
CA LEU A 151 10.77 -16.74 1.18
C LEU A 151 10.62 -18.27 1.23
N GLU A 152 9.79 -18.85 0.36
CA GLU A 152 9.57 -20.29 0.27
C GLU A 152 10.76 -21.05 -0.34
N CYS A 153 11.59 -20.38 -1.16
CA CYS A 153 12.80 -21.01 -1.73
C CYS A 153 13.83 -21.42 -0.66
N GLN A 154 13.78 -20.85 0.52
CA GLN A 154 14.68 -21.17 1.63
C GLN A 154 14.06 -22.12 2.67
N ASP A 155 12.81 -22.52 2.50
CA ASP A 155 12.20 -23.60 3.31
C ASP A 155 12.54 -24.94 2.68
N SER A 156 13.29 -25.75 3.43
CA SER A 156 13.82 -27.04 2.95
C SER A 156 12.73 -28.02 2.49
N GLU A 157 11.52 -27.95 3.04
CA GLU A 157 10.40 -28.81 2.64
C GLU A 157 9.81 -28.43 1.25
N GLN A 158 9.93 -27.16 0.86
CA GLN A 158 9.40 -26.67 -0.41
C GLN A 158 10.47 -26.48 -1.50
N ALA A 159 11.75 -26.58 -1.14
CA ALA A 159 12.87 -26.41 -2.07
C ALA A 159 12.84 -27.42 -3.24
N SER A 160 12.23 -28.59 -3.03
CA SER A 160 12.12 -29.67 -4.04
C SER A 160 11.07 -29.40 -5.14
N ARG A 161 10.20 -28.41 -5.01
CA ARG A 161 9.15 -28.14 -6.01
C ARG A 161 9.67 -27.25 -7.16
N PRO A 162 9.26 -27.52 -8.43
CA PRO A 162 9.63 -26.67 -9.59
C PRO A 162 9.20 -25.21 -9.37
N LEU A 163 10.04 -24.27 -9.80
CA LEU A 163 9.85 -22.81 -9.63
C LEU A 163 8.47 -22.35 -10.17
N GLY A 164 8.04 -22.89 -11.33
CA GLY A 164 6.73 -22.59 -11.90
C GLY A 164 5.56 -22.95 -10.98
N LYS A 165 5.61 -24.12 -10.31
CA LYS A 165 4.57 -24.55 -9.37
C LYS A 165 4.54 -23.66 -8.13
N ARG A 166 5.70 -23.15 -7.66
CA ARG A 166 5.79 -22.21 -6.54
C ARG A 166 5.20 -20.86 -6.90
N LEU A 167 5.50 -20.32 -8.08
CA LEU A 167 4.92 -19.07 -8.58
C LEU A 167 3.40 -19.19 -8.67
N VAL A 168 2.90 -20.27 -9.28
CA VAL A 168 1.44 -20.52 -9.38
C VAL A 168 0.80 -20.63 -8.00
N SER A 169 1.42 -21.36 -7.06
CA SER A 169 0.92 -21.50 -5.68
C SER A 169 0.91 -20.16 -4.95
N ALA A 170 1.98 -19.36 -5.08
CA ALA A 170 2.07 -18.04 -4.45
C ALA A 170 1.06 -17.05 -5.04
N CYS A 171 0.86 -17.06 -6.36
CA CYS A 171 -0.20 -16.29 -7.02
C CYS A 171 -1.57 -16.72 -6.52
N PHE A 172 -1.86 -18.02 -6.51
CA PHE A 172 -3.15 -18.56 -6.06
C PHE A 172 -3.43 -18.24 -4.59
N SER A 173 -2.40 -18.31 -3.73
CA SER A 173 -2.51 -17.91 -2.32
C SER A 173 -2.78 -16.41 -2.16
N SER A 174 -2.21 -15.57 -3.02
CA SER A 174 -2.47 -14.13 -3.04
C SER A 174 -3.90 -13.82 -3.47
N PHE A 175 -4.44 -14.53 -4.47
CA PHE A 175 -5.83 -14.40 -4.91
C PHE A 175 -6.84 -14.78 -3.83
N LYS A 176 -6.52 -15.71 -2.93
CA LYS A 176 -7.42 -16.13 -1.83
C LYS A 176 -7.56 -15.08 -0.72
N ARG A 177 -6.77 -14.03 -0.72
CA ARG A 177 -6.86 -13.00 0.33
C ARG A 177 -8.11 -12.13 0.12
N PRO A 178 -8.91 -11.87 1.18
CA PRO A 178 -10.12 -11.05 1.06
C PRO A 178 -9.86 -9.67 0.45
N VAL A 179 -8.72 -9.05 0.76
CA VAL A 179 -8.29 -7.74 0.20
C VAL A 179 -8.09 -7.77 -1.31
N VAL A 180 -7.73 -8.93 -1.89
CA VAL A 180 -7.57 -9.10 -3.34
C VAL A 180 -8.88 -9.56 -3.98
N LEU A 181 -9.59 -10.48 -3.32
CA LEU A 181 -10.88 -11.00 -3.82
C LEU A 181 -11.97 -9.92 -3.88
N ALA A 182 -11.99 -9.02 -2.91
CA ALA A 182 -13.06 -8.02 -2.80
C ALA A 182 -13.13 -7.06 -4.00
N PRO A 183 -12.04 -6.40 -4.44
CA PRO A 183 -12.08 -5.56 -5.64
C PRO A 183 -12.37 -6.38 -6.91
N LEU A 184 -11.91 -7.63 -7.01
CA LEU A 184 -12.23 -8.52 -8.13
C LEU A 184 -13.72 -8.91 -8.13
N ALA A 185 -14.29 -9.22 -6.97
CA ALA A 185 -15.73 -9.45 -6.82
C ALA A 185 -16.54 -8.18 -7.14
N GLY A 186 -16.05 -7.01 -6.72
CA GLY A 186 -16.63 -5.71 -7.11
C GLY A 186 -16.63 -5.50 -8.62
N LEU A 187 -15.53 -5.85 -9.29
CA LEU A 187 -15.41 -5.80 -10.75
C LEU A 187 -16.42 -6.75 -11.43
N LEU A 188 -16.50 -7.99 -10.97
CA LEU A 188 -17.48 -8.94 -11.50
C LEU A 188 -18.91 -8.42 -11.31
N TRP A 189 -19.23 -7.86 -10.13
CA TRP A 189 -20.54 -7.30 -9.85
C TRP A 189 -20.86 -6.13 -10.79
N LEU A 190 -19.90 -5.25 -11.01
CA LEU A 190 -20.04 -4.12 -11.96
C LEU A 190 -20.31 -4.62 -13.40
N LEU A 191 -19.57 -5.66 -13.84
CA LEU A 191 -19.73 -6.22 -15.19
C LEU A 191 -21.09 -6.92 -15.40
N ILE A 192 -21.66 -7.53 -14.34
CA ILE A 192 -22.99 -8.11 -14.34
C ILE A 192 -24.07 -7.01 -14.50
N GLY A 193 -23.79 -5.77 -14.05
CA GLY A 193 -24.70 -4.63 -14.21
C GLY A 193 -25.88 -4.62 -13.23
N ILE A 194 -25.91 -5.47 -12.21
CA ILE A 194 -26.99 -5.54 -11.22
C ILE A 194 -26.72 -4.54 -10.08
N LYS A 195 -27.73 -3.73 -9.73
CA LYS A 195 -27.63 -2.83 -8.57
C LYS A 195 -27.53 -3.63 -7.27
N ILE A 196 -26.63 -3.19 -6.38
CA ILE A 196 -26.52 -3.78 -5.05
C ILE A 196 -27.81 -3.45 -4.27
N PRO A 197 -28.48 -4.47 -3.66
CA PRO A 197 -29.67 -4.20 -2.86
C PRO A 197 -29.35 -3.21 -1.70
N ALA A 198 -30.21 -2.22 -1.50
CA ALA A 198 -29.94 -1.14 -0.55
C ALA A 198 -29.59 -1.58 0.90
N PRO A 199 -30.19 -2.64 1.49
CA PRO A 199 -29.75 -3.13 2.78
C PRO A 199 -28.33 -3.67 2.79
N VAL A 200 -27.94 -4.41 1.74
CA VAL A 200 -26.58 -4.97 1.59
C VAL A 200 -25.57 -3.84 1.40
N ASP A 201 -25.87 -2.92 0.49
CA ASP A 201 -25.05 -1.75 0.21
C ASP A 201 -24.75 -0.93 1.48
N LYS A 202 -25.80 -0.62 2.27
CA LYS A 202 -25.65 0.11 3.55
C LYS A 202 -24.87 -0.68 4.60
N SER A 203 -25.05 -2.00 4.67
CA SER A 203 -24.32 -2.86 5.62
C SER A 203 -22.84 -2.91 5.31
N LEU A 204 -22.49 -3.10 4.04
CA LEU A 204 -21.09 -3.09 3.59
C LEU A 204 -20.45 -1.69 3.77
N ASP A 205 -21.21 -0.62 3.52
CA ASP A 205 -20.75 0.75 3.71
C ASP A 205 -20.47 1.09 5.17
N LEU A 206 -21.31 0.59 6.09
CA LEU A 206 -21.15 0.81 7.52
C LEU A 206 -19.83 0.25 8.05
N ILE A 207 -19.50 -1.01 7.71
CA ILE A 207 -18.23 -1.61 8.11
C ILE A 207 -17.06 -1.04 7.29
N GLY A 208 -17.27 -0.77 6.00
CA GLY A 208 -16.26 -0.22 5.09
C GLY A 208 -15.74 1.16 5.53
N LYS A 209 -16.60 2.01 6.06
CA LYS A 209 -16.22 3.34 6.58
C LYS A 209 -15.22 3.31 7.74
N SER A 210 -15.20 2.22 8.51
CA SER A 210 -14.21 2.06 9.58
C SER A 210 -12.77 1.83 9.08
N THR A 211 -12.61 1.48 7.80
CA THR A 211 -11.31 1.12 7.20
C THR A 211 -10.25 2.18 7.43
N VAL A 212 -10.57 3.44 7.14
CA VAL A 212 -9.59 4.54 7.21
C VAL A 212 -9.11 4.75 8.64
N GLY A 213 -10.04 4.90 9.59
CA GLY A 213 -9.70 5.11 10.99
C GLY A 213 -8.93 3.94 11.61
N LEU A 214 -9.38 2.71 11.35
CA LEU A 214 -8.70 1.50 11.82
C LEU A 214 -7.29 1.36 11.23
N ALA A 215 -7.13 1.61 9.93
CA ALA A 215 -5.84 1.48 9.26
C ALA A 215 -4.82 2.51 9.77
N LEU A 216 -5.23 3.76 9.93
CA LEU A 216 -4.38 4.82 10.47
C LEU A 216 -3.99 4.57 11.92
N PHE A 217 -4.97 4.23 12.76
CA PHE A 217 -4.74 3.92 14.17
C PHE A 217 -3.80 2.71 14.33
N LEU A 218 -4.06 1.63 13.59
CA LEU A 218 -3.21 0.43 13.58
C LEU A 218 -1.78 0.76 13.13
N THR A 219 -1.62 1.57 12.08
CA THR A 219 -0.29 2.00 11.63
C THR A 219 0.44 2.76 12.73
N GLY A 220 -0.21 3.72 13.38
CA GLY A 220 0.38 4.44 14.52
C GLY A 220 0.75 3.51 15.67
N LEU A 221 -0.12 2.56 16.00
CA LEU A 221 0.11 1.56 17.05
C LEU A 221 1.35 0.70 16.74
N LEU A 222 1.47 0.20 15.51
CA LEU A 222 2.63 -0.56 15.06
C LEU A 222 3.93 0.27 15.11
N LEU A 223 3.87 1.54 14.72
CA LEU A 223 5.03 2.45 14.80
C LEU A 223 5.52 2.64 16.24
N SER A 224 4.65 2.57 17.25
CA SER A 224 5.02 2.71 18.66
C SER A 224 5.68 1.47 19.26
N ALA A 225 5.51 0.31 18.62
CA ALA A 225 6.02 -0.97 19.14
C ALA A 225 7.50 -1.21 18.80
N GLU A 226 8.00 -0.57 17.77
CA GLU A 226 9.25 -0.97 17.13
C GLU A 226 10.39 0.02 17.41
N PRO A 227 11.55 -0.47 17.86
CA PRO A 227 12.75 0.35 17.89
C PRO A 227 13.16 0.68 16.45
N PHE A 228 13.64 1.89 16.23
CA PHE A 228 14.20 2.26 14.93
C PHE A 228 15.71 2.45 15.00
N ARG A 229 16.37 2.14 13.89
CA ARG A 229 17.82 2.36 13.70
C ARG A 229 18.05 3.10 12.39
N LEU A 230 18.96 4.07 12.42
CA LEU A 230 19.46 4.69 11.21
C LEU A 230 20.68 3.90 10.73
N SER A 231 20.55 3.29 9.56
CA SER A 231 21.65 2.63 8.87
C SER A 231 21.66 3.05 7.40
N ALA A 232 22.75 2.84 6.69
CA ALA A 232 22.84 3.14 5.27
C ALA A 232 21.78 2.37 4.45
N ASN A 233 21.45 1.13 4.86
CA ASN A 233 20.39 0.34 4.24
C ASN A 233 19.00 0.98 4.46
N VAL A 234 18.72 1.46 5.66
CA VAL A 234 17.46 2.17 5.98
C VAL A 234 17.33 3.44 5.15
N LEU A 235 18.39 4.23 5.06
CA LEU A 235 18.41 5.45 4.25
C LEU A 235 18.19 5.13 2.76
N ALA A 236 18.82 4.08 2.24
CA ALA A 236 18.59 3.63 0.88
C ALA A 236 17.12 3.22 0.64
N GLY A 237 16.51 2.47 1.58
CA GLY A 237 15.10 2.09 1.50
C GLY A 237 14.15 3.29 1.50
N ILE A 238 14.43 4.29 2.32
CA ILE A 238 13.67 5.55 2.36
C ILE A 238 13.84 6.32 1.05
N LEU A 239 15.08 6.44 0.55
CA LEU A 239 15.35 7.13 -0.72
C LEU A 239 14.62 6.45 -1.88
N VAL A 240 14.68 5.12 -1.94
CA VAL A 240 13.97 4.36 -2.98
C VAL A 240 12.46 4.60 -2.87
N LYS A 241 11.87 4.52 -1.67
CA LYS A 241 10.43 4.64 -1.50
C LYS A 241 9.91 6.06 -1.69
N ASN A 242 10.54 7.05 -1.04
CA ASN A 242 9.98 8.41 -0.97
C ASN A 242 10.43 9.31 -2.12
N PHE A 243 11.49 8.93 -2.87
CA PHE A 243 12.03 9.77 -3.94
C PHE A 243 12.19 9.04 -5.26
N VAL A 244 12.83 7.86 -5.29
CA VAL A 244 13.08 7.14 -6.56
C VAL A 244 11.78 6.62 -7.17
N GLN A 245 10.92 5.98 -6.38
CA GLN A 245 9.65 5.46 -6.87
C GLN A 245 8.72 6.56 -7.40
N PRO A 246 8.51 7.69 -6.70
CA PRO A 246 7.80 8.84 -7.27
C PRO A 246 8.44 9.40 -8.53
N ALA A 247 9.78 9.50 -8.58
CA ALA A 247 10.49 10.00 -9.75
C ALA A 247 10.29 9.09 -10.97
N ILE A 248 10.33 7.76 -10.78
CA ILE A 248 10.01 6.79 -11.83
C ILE A 248 8.57 6.99 -12.32
N ALA A 249 7.61 7.06 -11.40
CA ALA A 249 6.21 7.27 -11.76
C ALA A 249 6.00 8.58 -12.51
N LEU A 250 6.63 9.66 -12.05
CA LEU A 250 6.59 10.97 -12.70
C LEU A 250 7.17 10.91 -14.13
N ALA A 251 8.31 10.28 -14.30
CA ALA A 251 8.92 10.07 -15.62
C ALA A 251 7.99 9.29 -16.56
N LEU A 252 7.34 8.23 -16.05
CA LEU A 252 6.39 7.42 -16.82
C LEU A 252 5.11 8.21 -17.17
N VAL A 253 4.64 9.10 -16.30
CA VAL A 253 3.51 10.00 -16.59
C VAL A 253 3.83 10.85 -17.81
N PHE A 254 5.04 11.39 -17.90
CA PHE A 254 5.48 12.17 -19.07
C PHE A 254 5.73 11.30 -20.32
N ILE A 255 6.36 10.13 -20.15
CA ILE A 255 6.64 9.20 -21.26
C ILE A 255 5.35 8.70 -21.91
N PHE A 256 4.35 8.32 -21.11
CA PHE A 256 3.05 7.84 -21.60
C PHE A 256 2.05 8.98 -21.87
N VAL A 257 2.48 10.22 -21.67
CA VAL A 257 1.63 11.42 -21.89
C VAL A 257 0.30 11.30 -21.15
N LEU A 258 0.33 10.83 -19.88
CA LEU A 258 -0.87 10.70 -19.07
C LEU A 258 -1.37 12.09 -18.67
N ARG A 259 -2.63 12.37 -19.01
CA ARG A 259 -3.23 13.69 -18.76
C ARG A 259 -4.30 13.62 -17.68
N GLY A 260 -4.54 14.77 -17.03
CA GLY A 260 -5.58 14.95 -16.04
C GLY A 260 -5.37 14.13 -14.77
N ASP A 261 -6.47 13.67 -14.19
CA ASP A 261 -6.43 13.01 -12.87
C ASP A 261 -5.65 11.70 -12.88
N LEU A 262 -5.62 10.97 -13.99
CA LEU A 262 -4.92 9.70 -14.10
C LEU A 262 -3.40 9.82 -13.86
N GLY A 263 -2.75 10.84 -14.44
CA GLY A 263 -1.34 11.12 -14.21
C GLY A 263 -1.07 11.55 -12.77
N ARG A 264 -1.97 12.35 -12.20
CA ARG A 264 -1.90 12.81 -10.81
C ARG A 264 -2.08 11.67 -9.82
N GLU A 265 -3.06 10.79 -10.03
CA GLU A 265 -3.29 9.58 -9.23
C GLU A 265 -2.06 8.67 -9.24
N ALA A 266 -1.47 8.42 -10.43
CA ALA A 266 -0.29 7.59 -10.57
C ALA A 266 0.90 8.14 -9.76
N PHE A 267 1.17 9.43 -9.86
CA PHE A 267 2.23 10.08 -9.14
C PHE A 267 1.98 10.11 -7.62
N LEU A 268 0.76 10.48 -7.19
CA LEU A 268 0.40 10.51 -5.77
C LEU A 268 0.46 9.13 -5.12
N LEU A 269 -0.03 8.08 -5.78
CA LEU A 269 0.06 6.71 -5.28
C LEU A 269 1.51 6.23 -5.14
N ALA A 270 2.38 6.60 -6.07
CA ALA A 270 3.80 6.28 -5.97
C ALA A 270 4.50 7.04 -4.82
N THR A 271 4.01 8.24 -4.45
CA THR A 271 4.57 9.08 -3.37
C THR A 271 4.13 8.65 -1.97
N LEU A 272 3.12 7.78 -1.86
CA LEU A 272 2.69 7.26 -0.56
C LEU A 272 3.86 6.60 0.19
N PRO A 273 3.92 6.68 1.53
CA PRO A 273 5.00 6.08 2.31
C PRO A 273 5.01 4.56 2.21
N ALA A 274 6.05 3.95 2.77
CA ALA A 274 6.19 2.50 2.87
C ALA A 274 4.98 1.85 3.54
N GLY A 275 4.54 0.71 3.02
CA GLY A 275 3.42 -0.04 3.56
C GLY A 275 3.87 -1.15 4.51
N PHE A 276 2.96 -1.57 5.38
CA PHE A 276 3.20 -2.61 6.39
C PHE A 276 3.15 -4.05 5.85
N PHE A 277 2.94 -4.25 4.55
CA PHE A 277 2.87 -5.60 3.98
C PHE A 277 4.16 -6.40 4.18
N GLY A 278 5.32 -5.75 4.12
CA GLY A 278 6.60 -6.37 4.45
C GLY A 278 6.62 -6.89 5.89
N THR A 279 6.13 -6.11 6.85
CA THR A 279 6.05 -6.52 8.27
C THR A 279 5.13 -7.73 8.46
N VAL A 280 3.98 -7.76 7.77
CA VAL A 280 3.03 -8.90 7.81
C VAL A 280 3.67 -10.17 7.23
N PHE A 281 4.39 -10.04 6.11
CA PHE A 281 5.11 -11.19 5.53
C PHE A 281 6.26 -11.62 6.41
N GLY A 282 7.04 -10.66 6.94
CA GLY A 282 8.12 -10.94 7.87
C GLY A 282 7.65 -11.74 9.08
N ALA A 283 6.56 -11.31 9.72
CA ALA A 283 5.99 -11.99 10.88
C ALA A 283 5.54 -13.43 10.54
N ARG A 284 4.98 -13.66 9.34
CA ARG A 284 4.52 -14.99 8.92
C ARG A 284 5.67 -15.99 8.69
N TYR A 285 6.82 -15.51 8.23
CA TYR A 285 7.99 -16.34 7.89
C TYR A 285 9.12 -16.22 8.91
N ASP A 286 8.81 -15.68 10.11
CA ASP A 286 9.76 -15.44 11.22
C ASP A 286 10.99 -14.61 10.80
N VAL A 287 10.78 -13.67 9.89
CA VAL A 287 11.76 -12.68 9.46
C VAL A 287 11.52 -11.39 10.22
N ARG A 288 12.33 -11.13 11.23
CA ARG A 288 12.31 -9.90 12.00
C ARG A 288 13.49 -9.02 11.62
N SER A 289 13.22 -7.85 11.06
CA SER A 289 14.26 -6.89 10.66
C SER A 289 13.94 -5.51 11.25
N VAL A 290 14.83 -5.02 12.09
CA VAL A 290 14.75 -3.67 12.64
C VAL A 290 14.86 -2.63 11.53
N GLU A 291 15.65 -2.91 10.49
CA GLU A 291 15.81 -2.04 9.33
C GLU A 291 14.50 -1.87 8.56
N MET A 292 13.76 -2.97 8.33
CA MET A 292 12.45 -2.94 7.65
C MET A 292 11.46 -2.07 8.41
N ASN A 293 11.37 -2.24 9.74
CA ASN A 293 10.51 -1.46 10.59
C ASN A 293 10.94 0.02 10.61
N SER A 294 12.25 0.28 10.61
CA SER A 294 12.81 1.63 10.53
C SER A 294 12.45 2.32 9.22
N ILE A 295 12.49 1.60 8.09
CA ILE A 295 12.04 2.13 6.79
C ILE A 295 10.57 2.53 6.86
N LEU A 296 9.70 1.66 7.42
CA LEU A 296 8.27 1.95 7.57
C LEU A 296 8.03 3.22 8.39
N VAL A 297 8.64 3.31 9.58
CA VAL A 297 8.49 4.45 10.51
C VAL A 297 8.97 5.74 9.86
N LEU A 298 10.21 5.74 9.39
CA LEU A 298 10.86 6.95 8.88
C LEU A 298 10.28 7.39 7.53
N SER A 299 9.92 6.46 6.64
CA SER A 299 9.21 6.78 5.41
C SER A 299 7.85 7.45 5.69
N THR A 300 7.13 6.96 6.70
CA THR A 300 5.86 7.56 7.12
C THR A 300 6.08 8.96 7.73
N ALA A 301 7.12 9.15 8.56
CA ALA A 301 7.44 10.46 9.11
C ALA A 301 7.83 11.47 8.01
N ILE A 302 8.66 11.07 7.05
CA ILE A 302 9.06 11.92 5.92
C ILE A 302 7.86 12.24 5.03
N SER A 303 6.87 11.35 4.93
CA SER A 303 5.67 11.58 4.12
C SER A 303 4.85 12.80 4.56
N ILE A 304 5.01 13.27 5.80
CA ILE A 304 4.42 14.54 6.29
C ILE A 304 4.83 15.71 5.39
N VAL A 305 6.04 15.67 4.84
CA VAL A 305 6.58 16.70 3.94
C VAL A 305 6.44 16.30 2.48
N THR A 306 6.75 15.03 2.13
CA THR A 306 6.79 14.61 0.72
C THR A 306 5.40 14.55 0.07
N ILE A 307 4.34 14.20 0.80
CA ILE A 307 2.98 14.18 0.25
C ILE A 307 2.47 15.59 -0.10
N PRO A 308 2.55 16.62 0.79
CA PRO A 308 2.21 17.97 0.42
C PRO A 308 2.99 18.50 -0.79
N VAL A 309 4.30 18.25 -0.84
CA VAL A 309 5.14 18.63 -1.99
C VAL A 309 4.69 17.91 -3.26
N ALA A 310 4.45 16.60 -3.18
CA ALA A 310 3.95 15.83 -4.33
C ALA A 310 2.58 16.30 -4.80
N TYR A 311 1.69 16.66 -3.88
CA TYR A 311 0.40 17.23 -4.26
C TYR A 311 0.57 18.55 -5.03
N LEU A 312 1.45 19.45 -4.53
CA LEU A 312 1.76 20.70 -5.23
C LEU A 312 2.37 20.47 -6.62
N VAL A 313 3.21 19.46 -6.77
CA VAL A 313 3.75 19.05 -8.09
C VAL A 313 2.62 18.48 -8.96
N SER A 314 1.74 17.64 -8.41
CA SER A 314 0.68 16.96 -9.14
C SER A 314 -0.30 17.91 -9.81
N ILE A 315 -0.63 19.03 -9.19
CA ILE A 315 -1.55 20.03 -9.78
C ILE A 315 -1.01 20.74 -11.03
N HIS A 316 0.31 20.63 -11.26
CA HIS A 316 0.97 21.19 -12.45
C HIS A 316 1.22 20.11 -13.52
N LEU A 317 0.83 18.86 -13.29
CA LEU A 317 0.89 17.81 -14.29
C LEU A 317 -0.16 18.03 -15.39
N PRO A 318 0.17 17.65 -16.63
CA PRO A 318 -0.67 17.88 -17.80
C PRO A 318 -2.06 17.24 -17.73
#